data_b61f68da75e36011f12aae394275e044
#
_entry.id   b61f68da75e36011f12aae394275e044
#
_cell.length_a   1.000
_cell.length_b   1.000
_cell.length_c   1.000
_cell.angle_alpha   90.00
_cell.angle_beta   90.00
_cell.angle_gamma   90.00
#
_symmetry.space_group_name_H-M   'P 1'
#
loop_
_entity.id
_entity.type
_entity.pdbx_description
1 polymer ?
#
loop_
_entity_poly.entity_id
_entity_poly.type
_entity_poly.pdbx_seq_one_letter_code
_entity_poly.pdbx_strand_id
1 'polypeptide(L)'
;DEVILSKTSSVQGWEIIELGSWTINGSSPDSPDAARKTIIDRAASIGANALINYEYYKTTGSQGNYKYSVHNVRGQAVTVAKKKSIGTYHAEDLKGLNQRAEEMKTRLIERTKESKRFRNKAWWFLGFLSFLSLFIFPFLAILFLIVGYFIGQTNEYGRWLQRM
;
A
#
# COMPACT_ATOMS: atom_id res chain seq x y z
N ASP A 1 -7.83 -17.88 -2.52
CA ASP A 1 -9.18 -17.55 -2.02
C ASP A 1 -9.49 -16.11 -2.40
N GLU A 2 -10.67 -15.88 -2.97
CA GLU A 2 -11.10 -14.56 -3.44
C GLU A 2 -11.55 -13.72 -2.24
N VAL A 3 -11.02 -12.50 -2.06
CA VAL A 3 -11.42 -11.57 -1.01
C VAL A 3 -12.81 -11.01 -1.34
N ILE A 4 -13.76 -11.16 -0.41
CA ILE A 4 -15.15 -10.71 -0.56
C ILE A 4 -15.21 -9.19 -0.35
N LEU A 5 -15.87 -8.46 -1.24
CA LEU A 5 -16.09 -7.02 -1.12
C LEU A 5 -17.55 -6.74 -0.76
N SER A 6 -17.79 -6.07 0.37
CA SER A 6 -19.13 -5.64 0.81
C SER A 6 -19.17 -4.11 0.99
N LYS A 7 -20.21 -3.50 0.43
CA LYS A 7 -20.48 -2.06 0.63
C LYS A 7 -21.06 -1.73 1.99
N THR A 8 -21.57 -2.75 2.68
CA THR A 8 -22.18 -2.63 4.01
C THR A 8 -21.19 -3.05 5.09
N SER A 9 -21.55 -2.83 6.34
CA SER A 9 -20.81 -3.29 7.53
C SER A 9 -20.89 -4.79 7.80
N SER A 10 -21.58 -5.55 6.94
CA SER A 10 -21.76 -6.99 7.03
C SER A 10 -21.50 -7.67 5.69
N VAL A 11 -21.25 -8.97 5.71
CA VAL A 11 -21.11 -9.81 4.52
C VAL A 11 -22.26 -10.82 4.51
N GLN A 12 -23.13 -10.74 3.52
CA GLN A 12 -24.31 -11.57 3.44
C GLN A 12 -23.97 -13.07 3.45
N GLY A 13 -24.55 -13.80 4.40
CA GLY A 13 -24.35 -15.24 4.54
C GLY A 13 -23.01 -15.64 5.19
N TRP A 14 -22.29 -14.69 5.79
CA TRP A 14 -21.04 -14.90 6.50
C TRP A 14 -21.08 -14.26 7.89
N GLU A 15 -20.42 -14.88 8.85
CA GLU A 15 -20.21 -14.37 10.20
C GLU A 15 -18.85 -13.68 10.28
N ILE A 16 -18.79 -12.48 10.87
CA ILE A 16 -17.53 -11.78 11.12
C ILE A 16 -16.88 -12.41 12.35
N ILE A 17 -15.74 -13.05 12.15
CA ILE A 17 -14.95 -13.68 13.21
C ILE A 17 -14.03 -12.68 13.88
N GLU A 18 -13.40 -11.80 13.07
CA GLU A 18 -12.56 -10.74 13.58
C GLU A 18 -12.79 -9.47 12.77
N LEU A 19 -13.09 -8.38 13.47
CA LEU A 19 -13.20 -7.05 12.91
C LEU A 19 -11.80 -6.39 12.97
N GLY A 20 -11.24 -6.06 11.81
CA GLY A 20 -9.97 -5.38 11.74
C GLY A 20 -10.08 -3.90 12.12
N SER A 21 -9.14 -3.40 12.89
CA SER A 21 -8.99 -1.96 13.19
C SER A 21 -8.25 -1.21 12.07
N TRP A 22 -8.26 -1.75 10.85
CA TRP A 22 -7.45 -1.28 9.75
C TRP A 22 -8.29 -1.03 8.49
N THR A 23 -8.10 0.15 7.91
CA THR A 23 -8.59 0.50 6.59
C THR A 23 -7.50 0.24 5.56
N ILE A 24 -7.87 -0.45 4.50
CA ILE A 24 -7.02 -0.71 3.33
C ILE A 24 -7.45 0.23 2.21
N ASN A 25 -6.48 0.86 1.57
CA ASN A 25 -6.69 1.70 0.41
C ASN A 25 -6.03 1.05 -0.81
N GLY A 26 -6.68 1.14 -1.97
CA GLY A 26 -6.15 0.75 -3.26
C GLY A 26 -6.29 1.91 -4.24
N SER A 27 -5.38 2.06 -5.19
CA SER A 27 -5.49 3.08 -6.22
C SER A 27 -4.84 2.62 -7.53
N SER A 28 -5.40 3.08 -8.65
CA SER A 28 -4.79 2.92 -9.97
C SER A 28 -5.17 4.08 -10.88
N PRO A 29 -4.25 4.60 -11.69
CA PRO A 29 -4.57 5.54 -12.75
C PRO A 29 -5.22 4.85 -13.98
N ASP A 30 -5.07 3.53 -14.12
CA ASP A 30 -5.43 2.80 -15.34
C ASP A 30 -6.93 2.51 -15.41
N SER A 31 -7.49 1.87 -14.36
CA SER A 31 -8.89 1.46 -14.35
C SER A 31 -9.43 1.20 -12.94
N PRO A 32 -10.79 1.20 -12.76
CA PRO A 32 -11.42 0.77 -11.53
C PRO A 32 -11.08 -0.68 -11.14
N ASP A 33 -10.96 -1.57 -12.12
CA ASP A 33 -10.65 -2.98 -11.89
C ASP A 33 -9.21 -3.17 -11.42
N ALA A 34 -8.26 -2.39 -11.93
CA ALA A 34 -6.89 -2.38 -11.45
C ALA A 34 -6.80 -1.87 -10.00
N ALA A 35 -7.58 -0.83 -9.65
CA ALA A 35 -7.67 -0.36 -8.26
C ALA A 35 -8.30 -1.42 -7.35
N ARG A 36 -9.35 -2.12 -7.82
CA ARG A 36 -10.01 -3.23 -7.12
C ARG A 36 -9.04 -4.40 -6.89
N LYS A 37 -8.29 -4.80 -7.90
CA LYS A 37 -7.27 -5.83 -7.78
C LYS A 37 -6.23 -5.45 -6.73
N THR A 38 -5.75 -4.21 -6.77
CA THR A 38 -4.76 -3.70 -5.80
C THR A 38 -5.26 -3.81 -4.36
N ILE A 39 -6.51 -3.48 -4.05
CA ILE A 39 -7.03 -3.58 -2.68
C ILE A 39 -7.22 -5.03 -2.24
N ILE A 40 -7.63 -5.92 -3.15
CA ILE A 40 -7.75 -7.37 -2.92
C ILE A 40 -6.39 -7.97 -2.56
N ASP A 41 -5.36 -7.71 -3.36
CA ASP A 41 -4.00 -8.20 -3.13
C ASP A 41 -3.45 -7.71 -1.78
N ARG A 42 -3.73 -6.45 -1.42
CA ARG A 42 -3.36 -5.87 -0.12
C ARG A 42 -4.09 -6.51 1.05
N ALA A 43 -5.40 -6.76 0.93
CA ALA A 43 -6.19 -7.44 1.93
C ALA A 43 -5.70 -8.87 2.16
N ALA A 44 -5.45 -9.60 1.09
CA ALA A 44 -4.90 -10.96 1.15
C ALA A 44 -3.51 -10.97 1.83
N SER A 45 -2.67 -9.96 1.59
CA SER A 45 -1.31 -9.88 2.17
C SER A 45 -1.28 -9.78 3.70
N ILE A 46 -2.36 -9.31 4.33
CA ILE A 46 -2.54 -9.30 5.80
C ILE A 46 -3.43 -10.44 6.30
N GLY A 47 -3.87 -11.33 5.39
CA GLY A 47 -4.73 -12.46 5.71
C GLY A 47 -6.20 -12.09 5.96
N ALA A 48 -6.66 -10.94 5.48
CA ALA A 48 -8.08 -10.62 5.42
C ALA A 48 -8.74 -11.37 4.25
N ASN A 49 -9.91 -11.96 4.47
CA ASN A 49 -10.67 -12.64 3.43
C ASN A 49 -11.96 -11.90 3.03
N ALA A 50 -12.23 -10.74 3.67
CA ALA A 50 -13.27 -9.84 3.24
C ALA A 50 -12.93 -8.38 3.57
N LEU A 51 -13.54 -7.47 2.82
CA LEU A 51 -13.54 -6.03 3.06
C LEU A 51 -14.98 -5.56 3.21
N ILE A 52 -15.29 -4.89 4.30
CA ILE A 52 -16.58 -4.24 4.57
C ILE A 52 -16.45 -2.72 4.39
N ASN A 53 -17.60 -2.04 4.30
CA ASN A 53 -17.65 -0.60 4.03
C ASN A 53 -16.81 -0.22 2.81
N TYR A 54 -16.85 -1.08 1.77
CA TYR A 54 -16.10 -0.86 0.53
C TYR A 54 -16.66 0.33 -0.22
N GLU A 55 -15.79 1.29 -0.50
CA GLU A 55 -16.11 2.49 -1.25
C GLU A 55 -15.17 2.67 -2.43
N TYR A 56 -15.72 3.18 -3.51
CA TYR A 56 -15.00 3.62 -4.70
C TYR A 56 -15.19 5.12 -4.91
N TYR A 57 -14.11 5.83 -5.20
CA TYR A 57 -14.14 7.25 -5.56
C TYR A 57 -13.02 7.61 -6.55
N LYS A 58 -13.22 8.72 -7.27
CA LYS A 58 -12.23 9.24 -8.22
C LYS A 58 -11.56 10.48 -7.66
N THR A 59 -10.26 10.61 -7.96
CA THR A 59 -9.50 11.83 -7.73
C THR A 59 -8.78 12.22 -9.02
N THR A 60 -8.29 13.46 -9.08
CA THR A 60 -7.50 13.94 -10.20
C THR A 60 -6.03 13.91 -9.83
N GLY A 61 -5.22 13.17 -10.58
CA GLY A 61 -3.77 13.25 -10.55
C GLY A 61 -3.28 14.28 -11.55
N SER A 62 -2.06 14.80 -11.35
CA SER A 62 -1.39 15.69 -12.30
C SER A 62 0.07 15.32 -12.49
N GLN A 63 0.56 15.42 -13.72
CA GLN A 63 1.96 15.26 -14.05
C GLN A 63 2.34 16.36 -15.04
N GLY A 64 3.05 17.38 -14.56
CA GLY A 64 3.25 18.62 -15.28
C GLY A 64 1.88 19.27 -15.58
N ASN A 65 1.63 19.58 -16.86
CA ASN A 65 0.36 20.16 -17.34
C ASN A 65 -0.72 19.10 -17.65
N TYR A 66 -0.40 17.82 -17.55
CA TYR A 66 -1.35 16.75 -17.84
C TYR A 66 -2.14 16.35 -16.58
N LYS A 67 -3.47 16.35 -16.69
CA LYS A 67 -4.38 15.87 -15.64
C LYS A 67 -4.97 14.52 -16.04
N TYR A 68 -5.03 13.60 -15.10
CA TYR A 68 -5.60 12.27 -15.32
C TYR A 68 -6.47 11.82 -14.13
N SER A 69 -7.39 10.91 -14.39
CA SER A 69 -8.24 10.34 -13.34
C SER A 69 -7.47 9.25 -12.59
N VAL A 70 -7.57 9.25 -11.26
CA VAL A 70 -7.09 8.19 -10.39
C VAL A 70 -8.29 7.51 -9.75
N HIS A 71 -8.42 6.21 -9.96
CA HIS A 71 -9.43 5.36 -9.36
C HIS A 71 -8.97 4.93 -7.99
N ASN A 72 -9.74 5.25 -6.95
CA ASN A 72 -9.43 4.92 -5.58
C ASN A 72 -10.51 4.02 -5.00
N VAL A 73 -10.08 3.11 -4.16
CA VAL A 73 -10.95 2.20 -3.41
C VAL A 73 -10.45 2.13 -1.97
N ARG A 74 -11.39 1.99 -1.03
CA ARG A 74 -11.06 1.75 0.37
C ARG A 74 -12.03 0.76 0.99
N GLY A 75 -11.61 0.09 2.04
CA GLY A 75 -12.45 -0.83 2.80
C GLY A 75 -11.81 -1.22 4.11
N GLN A 76 -12.64 -1.62 5.07
CA GLN A 76 -12.18 -2.14 6.35
C GLN A 76 -11.92 -3.63 6.25
N ALA A 77 -10.72 -4.06 6.68
CA ALA A 77 -10.33 -5.46 6.67
C ALA A 77 -11.09 -6.27 7.74
N VAL A 78 -11.60 -7.43 7.36
CA VAL A 78 -12.25 -8.37 8.30
C VAL A 78 -11.90 -9.80 7.94
N THR A 79 -12.00 -10.68 8.94
CA THR A 79 -11.99 -12.13 8.75
C THR A 79 -13.42 -12.64 8.91
N VAL A 80 -13.93 -13.31 7.89
CA VAL A 80 -15.28 -13.90 7.89
C VAL A 80 -15.23 -15.40 7.69
N ALA A 81 -16.21 -16.12 8.25
CA ALA A 81 -16.38 -17.55 8.05
C ALA A 81 -17.85 -17.92 7.94
N LYS A 82 -18.13 -19.11 7.36
CA LYS A 82 -19.45 -19.72 7.39
C LYS A 82 -19.50 -20.76 8.50
N LYS A 83 -20.47 -20.62 9.38
CA LYS A 83 -20.74 -21.64 10.41
C LYS A 83 -21.19 -22.95 9.76
N LYS A 84 -20.52 -24.03 10.06
CA LYS A 84 -20.88 -25.39 9.64
C LYS A 84 -20.87 -26.31 10.87
N SER A 85 -21.77 -27.31 10.91
CA SER A 85 -21.83 -28.30 11.97
C SER A 85 -20.58 -29.19 12.04
N ILE A 86 -19.95 -29.44 10.88
CA ILE A 86 -18.67 -30.13 10.76
C ILE A 86 -17.73 -29.16 10.04
N GLY A 87 -16.94 -28.38 10.80
CA GLY A 87 -16.00 -27.40 10.32
C GLY A 87 -14.56 -27.92 10.41
N THR A 88 -13.70 -27.43 9.53
CA THR A 88 -12.26 -27.77 9.51
C THR A 88 -11.46 -26.89 10.47
N TYR A 89 -12.00 -25.71 10.85
CA TYR A 89 -11.32 -24.73 11.69
C TYR A 89 -12.21 -24.27 12.84
N HIS A 90 -11.62 -24.01 14.00
CA HIS A 90 -12.26 -23.28 15.08
C HIS A 90 -12.18 -21.78 14.85
N ALA A 91 -13.15 -21.01 15.40
CA ALA A 91 -13.17 -19.56 15.25
C ALA A 91 -11.88 -18.90 15.77
N GLU A 92 -11.24 -19.49 16.79
CA GLU A 92 -9.98 -19.01 17.37
C GLU A 92 -8.82 -19.11 16.38
N ASP A 93 -8.78 -20.14 15.54
CA ASP A 93 -7.72 -20.36 14.54
C ASP A 93 -7.77 -19.31 13.42
N LEU A 94 -8.91 -18.65 13.24
CA LEU A 94 -9.14 -17.64 12.22
C LEU A 94 -8.86 -16.20 12.71
N LYS A 95 -8.56 -16.03 13.99
CA LYS A 95 -8.18 -14.74 14.60
C LYS A 95 -6.73 -14.38 14.29
N GLY A 96 -6.34 -13.13 14.63
CA GLY A 96 -5.00 -12.61 14.46
C GLY A 96 -4.83 -11.68 13.26
N LEU A 97 -5.92 -11.24 12.65
CA LEU A 97 -5.88 -10.26 11.56
C LEU A 97 -5.21 -8.95 11.99
N ASN A 98 -5.59 -8.44 13.17
CA ASN A 98 -5.04 -7.19 13.69
C ASN A 98 -3.53 -7.29 13.96
N GLN A 99 -3.06 -8.43 14.48
CA GLN A 99 -1.64 -8.66 14.71
C GLN A 99 -0.87 -8.71 13.38
N ARG A 100 -1.36 -9.46 12.40
CA ARG A 100 -0.73 -9.54 11.06
C ARG A 100 -0.69 -8.18 10.37
N ALA A 101 -1.74 -7.37 10.51
CA ALA A 101 -1.78 -6.02 9.97
C ALA A 101 -0.76 -5.09 10.66
N GLU A 102 -0.59 -5.17 11.98
CA GLU A 102 0.42 -4.42 12.74
C GLU A 102 1.84 -4.80 12.31
N GLU A 103 2.12 -6.11 12.22
CA GLU A 103 3.40 -6.62 11.73
C GLU A 103 3.70 -6.13 10.30
N MET A 104 2.70 -6.20 9.41
CA MET A 104 2.84 -5.69 8.05
C MET A 104 3.13 -4.19 8.05
N LYS A 105 2.41 -3.40 8.86
CA LYS A 105 2.63 -1.96 8.99
C LYS A 105 4.04 -1.65 9.45
N THR A 106 4.54 -2.36 10.46
CA THR A 106 5.90 -2.21 10.98
C THR A 106 6.94 -2.49 9.89
N ARG A 107 6.80 -3.60 9.17
CA ARG A 107 7.69 -3.94 8.04
C ARG A 107 7.69 -2.86 6.94
N LEU A 108 6.52 -2.31 6.62
CA LEU A 108 6.39 -1.25 5.61
C LEU A 108 7.04 0.08 6.07
N ILE A 109 6.95 0.40 7.37
CA ILE A 109 7.63 1.56 7.97
C ILE A 109 9.17 1.35 7.90
N GLU A 110 9.65 0.17 8.23
CA GLU A 110 11.08 -0.16 8.16
C GLU A 110 11.62 -0.04 6.74
N ARG A 111 10.93 -0.63 5.75
CA ARG A 111 11.27 -0.48 4.33
C ARG A 111 11.32 0.98 3.89
N THR A 112 10.38 1.80 4.37
CA THR A 112 10.36 3.24 4.08
C THR A 112 11.58 3.94 4.69
N LYS A 113 11.96 3.59 5.93
CA LYS A 113 13.15 4.14 6.60
C LYS A 113 14.44 3.73 5.88
N GLU A 114 14.55 2.46 5.48
CA GLU A 114 15.70 1.95 4.72
C GLU A 114 15.83 2.65 3.37
N SER A 115 14.73 2.81 2.63
CA SER A 115 14.70 3.55 1.37
C SER A 115 15.15 5.00 1.55
N LYS A 116 14.69 5.68 2.60
CA LYS A 116 15.11 7.04 2.95
C LYS A 116 16.60 7.11 3.31
N ARG A 117 17.11 6.12 4.07
CA ARG A 117 18.54 6.06 4.42
C ARG A 117 19.42 5.84 3.18
N PHE A 118 19.02 4.92 2.31
CA PHE A 118 19.72 4.67 1.05
C PHE A 118 19.76 5.93 0.18
N ARG A 119 18.62 6.59 0.00
CA ARG A 119 18.52 7.85 -0.73
C ARG A 119 19.44 8.93 -0.18
N ASN A 120 19.45 9.13 1.14
CA ASN A 120 20.30 10.15 1.75
C ASN A 120 21.78 9.84 1.50
N LYS A 121 22.21 8.58 1.61
CA LYS A 121 23.58 8.17 1.27
C LYS A 121 23.89 8.40 -0.20
N ALA A 122 22.98 8.04 -1.11
CA ALA A 122 23.13 8.26 -2.54
C ALA A 122 23.25 9.75 -2.88
N TRP A 123 22.44 10.61 -2.27
CA TRP A 123 22.51 12.05 -2.45
C TRP A 123 23.84 12.66 -1.97
N TRP A 124 24.33 12.22 -0.81
CA TRP A 124 25.66 12.65 -0.32
C TRP A 124 26.77 12.24 -1.28
N PHE A 125 26.74 11.00 -1.77
CA PHE A 125 27.73 10.49 -2.71
C PHE A 125 27.67 11.21 -4.06
N LEU A 126 26.48 11.36 -4.63
CA LEU A 126 26.29 12.07 -5.90
C LEU A 126 26.61 13.57 -5.80
N GLY A 127 26.28 14.20 -4.68
CA GLY A 127 26.63 15.59 -4.41
C GLY A 127 28.16 15.78 -4.33
N PHE A 128 28.85 14.88 -3.67
CA PHE A 128 30.32 14.89 -3.60
C PHE A 128 30.96 14.69 -4.99
N LEU A 129 30.47 13.73 -5.76
CA LEU A 129 30.93 13.50 -7.13
C LEU A 129 30.64 14.70 -8.05
N SER A 130 29.45 15.30 -7.90
CA SER A 130 29.07 16.51 -8.64
C SER A 130 30.03 17.67 -8.33
N PHE A 131 30.36 17.87 -7.05
CA PHE A 131 31.32 18.90 -6.62
C PHE A 131 32.71 18.69 -7.21
N LEU A 132 33.23 17.45 -7.16
CA LEU A 132 34.55 17.12 -7.75
C LEU A 132 34.53 17.29 -9.27
N SER A 133 33.46 16.94 -9.94
CA SER A 133 33.36 17.03 -11.41
C SER A 133 33.29 18.47 -11.93
N LEU A 134 32.86 19.44 -11.12
CA LEU A 134 32.87 20.85 -11.48
C LEU A 134 34.26 21.38 -11.86
N PHE A 135 35.30 20.81 -11.24
CA PHE A 135 36.70 21.24 -11.50
C PHE A 135 37.32 20.59 -12.75
N ILE A 136 36.77 19.44 -13.22
CA ILE A 136 37.38 18.67 -14.31
C ILE A 136 36.46 18.67 -15.53
N PHE A 137 35.16 18.39 -15.36
CA PHE A 137 34.14 18.29 -16.41
C PHE A 137 32.79 18.80 -15.94
N PRO A 138 32.47 20.10 -16.14
CA PRO A 138 31.22 20.67 -15.59
C PRO A 138 29.93 19.99 -16.10
N PHE A 139 29.94 19.39 -17.31
CA PHE A 139 28.80 18.63 -17.83
C PHE A 139 28.48 17.38 -17.01
N LEU A 140 29.47 16.72 -16.39
CA LEU A 140 29.25 15.55 -15.52
C LEU A 140 28.55 15.96 -14.23
N ALA A 141 28.73 17.16 -13.72
CA ALA A 141 28.04 17.66 -12.54
C ALA A 141 26.53 17.71 -12.77
N ILE A 142 26.09 18.19 -13.94
CA ILE A 142 24.68 18.25 -14.32
C ILE A 142 24.10 16.82 -14.42
N LEU A 143 24.85 15.89 -15.02
CA LEU A 143 24.42 14.49 -15.13
C LEU A 143 24.20 13.85 -13.75
N PHE A 144 25.10 14.05 -12.80
CA PHE A 144 24.95 13.53 -11.43
C PHE A 144 23.75 14.12 -10.69
N LEU A 145 23.44 15.41 -10.90
CA LEU A 145 22.24 16.03 -10.32
C LEU A 145 20.96 15.46 -10.92
N ILE A 146 20.93 15.19 -12.24
CA ILE A 146 19.78 14.56 -12.91
C ILE A 146 19.57 13.14 -12.36
N VAL A 147 20.62 12.33 -12.29
CA VAL A 147 20.55 10.97 -11.72
C VAL A 147 20.08 11.01 -10.26
N GLY A 148 20.61 11.95 -9.47
CA GLY A 148 20.20 12.17 -8.09
C GLY A 148 18.71 12.50 -7.96
N TYR A 149 18.17 13.32 -8.85
CA TYR A 149 16.75 13.64 -8.88
C TYR A 149 15.87 12.40 -9.09
N PHE A 150 16.22 11.51 -10.02
CA PHE A 150 15.47 10.27 -10.26
C PHE A 150 15.57 9.26 -9.10
N ILE A 151 16.73 9.16 -8.47
CA ILE A 151 16.92 8.32 -7.27
C ILE A 151 16.19 8.92 -6.05
N GLY A 152 15.97 10.24 -6.06
CA GLY A 152 15.38 10.99 -4.95
C GLY A 152 13.89 10.77 -4.70
N GLN A 153 13.16 10.11 -5.60
CA GLN A 153 11.73 9.83 -5.42
C GLN A 153 11.52 8.78 -4.33
N THR A 154 10.86 9.17 -3.24
CA THR A 154 10.55 8.25 -2.14
C THR A 154 9.21 7.58 -2.33
N ASN A 155 9.20 6.26 -2.26
CA ASN A 155 7.98 5.48 -2.12
C ASN A 155 7.61 5.35 -0.63
N GLU A 156 6.45 5.86 -0.24
CA GLU A 156 5.89 5.60 1.09
C GLU A 156 5.10 4.30 1.06
N TYR A 157 5.78 3.20 1.36
CA TYR A 157 5.22 1.84 1.26
C TYR A 157 4.02 1.58 2.17
N GLY A 158 3.86 2.32 3.28
CA GLY A 158 2.84 2.07 4.29
C GLY A 158 1.56 2.91 4.19
N ARG A 159 1.39 3.75 3.16
CA ARG A 159 0.21 4.64 3.03
C ARG A 159 -1.12 3.90 2.86
N TRP A 160 -1.08 2.72 2.27
CA TRP A 160 -2.28 1.97 1.95
C TRP A 160 -2.93 1.29 3.16
N LEU A 161 -2.20 1.11 4.27
CA LEU A 161 -2.67 0.48 5.50
C LEU A 161 -2.74 1.53 6.61
N GLN A 162 -3.95 1.89 7.02
CA GLN A 162 -4.21 2.94 8.01
C GLN A 162 -5.02 2.38 9.16
N ARG A 163 -4.62 2.72 10.39
CA ARG A 163 -5.41 2.41 11.59
C ARG A 163 -6.59 3.37 11.66
N MET A 164 -7.76 2.84 11.99
CA MET A 164 -8.97 3.63 12.21
C MET A 164 -8.91 4.34 13.54
#